data_87b8ed50d8c3266305695c324c5b80dc
#
_entry.id   87b8ed50d8c3266305695c324c5b80dc
#
_cell.length_a   1.000
_cell.length_b   1.000
_cell.length_c   1.000
_cell.angle_alpha   90.00
_cell.angle_beta   90.00
_cell.angle_gamma   90.00
#
_symmetry.space_group_name_H-M   'P 1'
#
loop_
_entity.id
_entity.type
_entity.pdbx_description
1 polymer ?
#
loop_
_entity_poly.entity_id
_entity_poly.type
_entity_poly.pdbx_seq_one_letter_code
_entity_poly.pdbx_strand_id
1 'polypeptide(L)'
;MKRFVLLFLALQLILIPLNSQEVTQEDYKRAVSFMYDNYNNKTVFNLKTKVNWFKDVTGLWFIDYSKNKKTYKLVDFKNNKVVDLFDHNKMASALTEFSEKLIKKNQLSLSNVEKRGKGNLEFRFEDKSYVLNLKSYQLTLQEEKPKEEQNPFEAKSPDGKWIAYTKDYNLFIKSIESNKEFQLSTEGERGYEYATWYGWYDKIEGENGKRPKRFFVNWSKDSNWIATNIIDTRNAEKMYMLDHSIDSLYKPKLLSYYRGSPGDTTMVMVTPVFYNIETKKEVKTSLPMGTHVNSVSIEVMKQPGELLAEYSERGYKKEVLKHINLNNGKEQILIE
;
A
#
# COMPACT_ATOMS: atom_id res chain seq x y z
N MET A 1 -69.03 31.19 4.26
CA MET A 1 -68.01 32.04 3.61
C MET A 1 -66.64 31.98 4.29
N LYS A 2 -66.47 32.20 5.57
CA LYS A 2 -65.13 32.20 6.24
C LYS A 2 -64.36 30.86 6.10
N ARG A 3 -65.00 29.71 6.09
CA ARG A 3 -64.36 28.40 5.92
C ARG A 3 -63.88 28.14 4.49
N PHE A 4 -64.51 28.68 3.48
CA PHE A 4 -64.09 28.61 2.07
C PHE A 4 -62.87 29.50 1.77
N VAL A 5 -62.82 30.69 2.40
CA VAL A 5 -61.65 31.58 2.26
C VAL A 5 -60.41 30.99 2.91
N LEU A 6 -60.52 30.33 4.05
CA LEU A 6 -59.40 29.61 4.69
C LEU A 6 -58.90 28.41 3.88
N LEU A 7 -59.79 27.66 3.23
CA LEU A 7 -59.40 26.56 2.33
C LEU A 7 -58.68 27.07 1.06
N PHE A 8 -59.11 28.22 0.51
CA PHE A 8 -58.48 28.81 -0.66
C PHE A 8 -57.10 29.40 -0.34
N LEU A 9 -56.95 30.00 0.85
CA LEU A 9 -55.64 30.44 1.36
C LEU A 9 -54.68 29.30 1.65
N ALA A 10 -55.19 28.17 2.19
CA ALA A 10 -54.39 26.98 2.43
C ALA A 10 -53.96 26.29 1.10
N LEU A 11 -54.81 26.33 0.07
CA LEU A 11 -54.49 25.79 -1.25
C LEU A 11 -53.43 26.64 -2.00
N GLN A 12 -53.39 27.96 -1.76
CA GLN A 12 -52.35 28.83 -2.34
C GLN A 12 -50.97 28.62 -1.68
N LEU A 13 -50.92 28.24 -0.41
CA LEU A 13 -49.69 27.87 0.29
C LEU A 13 -49.04 26.55 -0.21
N ILE A 14 -49.82 25.71 -0.88
CA ILE A 14 -49.33 24.42 -1.48
C ILE A 14 -48.77 24.64 -2.86
N LEU A 15 -49.05 25.80 -3.50
CA LEU A 15 -48.55 26.20 -4.84
C LEU A 15 -47.26 27.03 -4.80
N ILE A 16 -46.50 27.00 -3.69
CA ILE A 16 -45.15 27.52 -3.71
C ILE A 16 -44.35 26.62 -4.66
N PRO A 17 -43.94 27.09 -5.85
CA PRO A 17 -43.10 26.30 -6.72
C PRO A 17 -41.86 25.96 -5.89
N LEU A 18 -41.64 24.70 -5.63
CA LEU A 18 -40.33 24.17 -5.23
C LEU A 18 -39.40 24.45 -6.42
N ASN A 19 -38.89 25.68 -6.47
CA ASN A 19 -37.77 25.96 -7.37
C ASN A 19 -36.63 25.08 -6.91
N SER A 20 -36.48 23.92 -7.53
CA SER A 20 -35.24 23.17 -7.42
C SER A 20 -34.16 24.13 -7.91
N GLN A 21 -33.19 24.40 -7.09
CA GLN A 21 -32.05 25.24 -7.44
C GLN A 21 -31.45 24.68 -8.72
N GLU A 22 -31.55 25.38 -9.83
CA GLU A 22 -30.90 25.00 -11.07
C GLU A 22 -29.42 25.02 -10.83
N VAL A 23 -28.77 23.84 -10.97
CA VAL A 23 -27.33 23.72 -10.81
C VAL A 23 -26.65 24.37 -12.01
N THR A 24 -25.92 25.43 -11.76
CA THR A 24 -25.22 26.19 -12.80
C THR A 24 -23.85 25.60 -13.12
N GLN A 25 -23.27 26.00 -14.26
CA GLN A 25 -21.88 25.64 -14.59
C GLN A 25 -20.89 26.16 -13.54
N GLU A 26 -21.19 27.25 -12.86
CA GLU A 26 -20.36 27.81 -11.80
C GLU A 26 -20.41 26.95 -10.53
N ASP A 27 -21.56 26.35 -10.22
CA ASP A 27 -21.68 25.42 -9.11
C ASP A 27 -20.82 24.16 -9.35
N TYR A 28 -20.80 23.65 -10.60
CA TYR A 28 -19.89 22.57 -10.97
C TYR A 28 -18.42 22.97 -10.87
N LYS A 29 -18.03 24.15 -11.36
CA LYS A 29 -16.66 24.66 -11.22
C LYS A 29 -16.26 24.79 -9.76
N ARG A 30 -17.17 25.33 -8.93
CA ARG A 30 -16.96 25.44 -7.49
C ARG A 30 -16.80 24.07 -6.85
N ALA A 31 -17.67 23.10 -7.16
CA ALA A 31 -17.57 21.74 -6.65
C ALA A 31 -16.23 21.08 -7.05
N VAL A 32 -15.85 21.20 -8.32
CA VAL A 32 -14.57 20.68 -8.83
C VAL A 32 -13.37 21.34 -8.11
N SER A 33 -13.46 22.60 -7.72
CA SER A 33 -12.36 23.28 -7.01
C SER A 33 -12.06 22.64 -5.63
N PHE A 34 -13.02 21.96 -5.03
CA PHE A 34 -12.85 21.20 -3.77
C PHE A 34 -12.35 19.78 -3.97
N MET A 35 -12.15 19.29 -5.19
CA MET A 35 -11.50 18.00 -5.40
C MET A 35 -10.04 18.07 -4.94
N TYR A 36 -9.55 16.98 -4.33
CA TYR A 36 -8.23 16.92 -3.72
C TYR A 36 -7.10 17.48 -4.60
N ASP A 37 -7.07 17.11 -5.87
CA ASP A 37 -6.04 17.54 -6.82
C ASP A 37 -6.10 19.05 -7.17
N ASN A 38 -7.20 19.73 -6.84
CA ASN A 38 -7.38 21.15 -7.13
C ASN A 38 -7.04 22.06 -5.95
N TYR A 39 -7.03 21.54 -4.72
CA TYR A 39 -6.65 22.35 -3.56
C TYR A 39 -5.36 21.90 -2.89
N ASN A 40 -5.03 20.58 -2.92
CA ASN A 40 -3.85 20.06 -2.24
C ASN A 40 -2.56 20.64 -2.84
N ASN A 41 -1.73 21.22 -2.01
CA ASN A 41 -0.48 21.90 -2.36
C ASN A 41 -0.64 23.03 -3.42
N LYS A 42 -1.87 23.53 -3.60
CA LYS A 42 -2.19 24.70 -4.43
C LYS A 42 -2.77 25.86 -3.60
N THR A 43 -3.76 25.56 -2.79
CA THR A 43 -4.43 26.52 -1.87
C THR A 43 -4.30 26.12 -0.41
N VAL A 44 -4.23 24.83 -0.13
CA VAL A 44 -3.93 24.25 1.19
C VAL A 44 -2.67 23.42 1.08
N PHE A 45 -1.69 23.66 1.97
CA PHE A 45 -0.36 23.10 1.87
C PHE A 45 -0.09 22.11 3.01
N ASN A 46 0.69 21.07 2.72
CA ASN A 46 1.17 20.09 3.70
C ASN A 46 0.07 19.37 4.48
N LEU A 47 -1.10 19.11 3.88
CA LEU A 47 -2.17 18.33 4.51
C LEU A 47 -1.72 16.92 4.90
N LYS A 48 -0.85 16.34 4.08
CA LYS A 48 -0.16 15.09 4.36
C LYS A 48 1.32 15.25 4.04
N THR A 49 2.17 15.18 5.03
CA THR A 49 3.61 15.16 4.84
C THR A 49 4.10 13.71 4.81
N LYS A 50 4.52 13.26 3.62
CA LYS A 50 5.15 11.95 3.47
C LYS A 50 6.61 12.06 3.87
N VAL A 51 6.99 11.39 4.94
CA VAL A 51 8.38 11.27 5.38
C VAL A 51 9.03 10.06 4.69
N ASN A 52 10.28 10.22 4.28
CA ASN A 52 11.07 9.19 3.64
C ASN A 52 12.36 9.00 4.44
N TRP A 53 12.54 7.82 5.03
CA TRP A 53 13.71 7.50 5.82
C TRP A 53 14.87 7.10 4.92
N PHE A 54 16.06 7.57 5.23
CA PHE A 54 17.25 7.02 4.58
C PHE A 54 17.54 5.62 5.09
N LYS A 55 18.04 4.75 4.22
CA LYS A 55 18.38 3.36 4.58
C LYS A 55 19.39 3.24 5.70
N ASP A 56 20.30 4.23 5.84
CA ASP A 56 21.29 4.30 6.91
C ASP A 56 20.72 4.78 8.26
N VAL A 57 19.43 5.14 8.30
CA VAL A 57 18.69 5.62 9.49
C VAL A 57 19.32 6.88 10.13
N THR A 58 20.17 7.61 9.42
CA THR A 58 20.82 8.82 9.93
C THR A 58 19.97 10.07 9.83
N GLY A 59 18.79 9.96 9.20
CA GLY A 59 17.84 11.05 9.00
C GLY A 59 16.68 10.63 8.11
N LEU A 60 15.82 11.59 7.86
CA LEU A 60 14.72 11.45 6.90
C LEU A 60 14.62 12.72 6.06
N TRP A 61 13.92 12.60 4.94
CA TRP A 61 13.60 13.74 4.11
C TRP A 61 12.10 13.79 3.81
N PHE A 62 11.62 14.98 3.53
CA PHE A 62 10.24 15.23 3.13
C PHE A 62 10.16 16.44 2.19
N ILE A 63 9.02 16.61 1.53
CA ILE A 63 8.76 17.77 0.69
C ILE A 63 7.89 18.74 1.47
N ASP A 64 8.37 19.97 1.61
CA ASP A 64 7.63 21.09 2.17
C ASP A 64 7.05 21.93 1.04
N TYR A 65 5.73 22.12 1.05
CA TYR A 65 4.99 22.89 0.06
C TYR A 65 4.54 24.21 0.65
N SER A 66 4.67 25.29 -0.11
CA SER A 66 4.08 26.58 0.18
C SER A 66 3.73 27.27 -1.14
N LYS A 67 3.05 28.42 -1.10
CA LYS A 67 2.61 29.12 -2.31
C LYS A 67 3.78 29.31 -3.30
N ASN A 68 3.68 28.68 -4.47
CA ASN A 68 4.70 28.71 -5.52
C ASN A 68 6.09 28.16 -5.12
N LYS A 69 6.17 27.40 -4.03
CA LYS A 69 7.43 26.87 -3.54
C LYS A 69 7.27 25.39 -3.16
N LYS A 70 8.22 24.59 -3.64
CA LYS A 70 8.39 23.16 -3.30
C LYS A 70 9.84 22.95 -2.89
N THR A 71 10.07 22.54 -1.65
CA THR A 71 11.41 22.36 -1.10
C THR A 71 11.58 20.96 -0.52
N TYR A 72 12.72 20.34 -0.82
CA TYR A 72 13.12 19.08 -0.22
C TYR A 72 13.88 19.38 1.08
N LYS A 73 13.35 18.90 2.19
CA LYS A 73 13.89 19.11 3.54
C LYS A 73 14.55 17.85 4.07
N LEU A 74 15.65 18.02 4.79
CA LEU A 74 16.35 16.99 5.53
C LEU A 74 16.15 17.22 7.01
N VAL A 75 15.70 16.20 7.73
CA VAL A 75 15.83 16.13 9.19
C VAL A 75 17.10 15.38 9.49
N ASP A 76 18.10 16.10 9.97
CA ASP A 76 19.41 15.56 10.35
C ASP A 76 19.39 15.19 11.82
N PHE A 77 19.34 13.91 12.14
CA PHE A 77 19.26 13.43 13.53
C PHE A 77 20.56 13.68 14.31
N LYS A 78 21.71 13.65 13.63
CA LYS A 78 23.00 13.89 14.29
C LYS A 78 23.11 15.31 14.82
N ASN A 79 22.64 16.29 14.04
CA ASN A 79 22.76 17.70 14.36
C ASN A 79 21.45 18.29 14.93
N ASN A 80 20.41 17.49 15.05
CA ASN A 80 19.06 17.88 15.49
C ASN A 80 18.55 19.13 14.75
N LYS A 81 18.62 19.11 13.42
CA LYS A 81 18.26 20.25 12.56
C LYS A 81 17.41 19.83 11.38
N VAL A 82 16.55 20.74 10.96
CA VAL A 82 15.83 20.67 9.69
C VAL A 82 16.46 21.68 8.73
N VAL A 83 17.01 21.18 7.62
CA VAL A 83 17.70 21.99 6.61
C VAL A 83 17.19 21.63 5.20
N ASP A 84 17.56 22.40 4.21
CA ASP A 84 17.33 22.00 2.83
C ASP A 84 18.20 20.77 2.51
N LEU A 85 17.61 19.76 1.85
CA LEU A 85 18.31 18.52 1.48
C LEU A 85 19.48 18.80 0.50
N PHE A 86 19.30 19.81 -0.34
CA PHE A 86 20.28 20.33 -1.31
C PHE A 86 19.91 21.77 -1.71
N ASP A 87 20.80 22.45 -2.40
CA ASP A 87 20.50 23.72 -3.06
C ASP A 87 19.60 23.48 -4.28
N HIS A 88 18.35 23.95 -4.21
CA HIS A 88 17.33 23.71 -5.23
C HIS A 88 17.63 24.40 -6.58
N ASN A 89 18.37 25.54 -6.57
CA ASN A 89 18.75 26.21 -7.82
C ASN A 89 19.85 25.40 -8.53
N LYS A 90 20.88 24.98 -7.79
CA LYS A 90 21.97 24.18 -8.34
C LYS A 90 21.48 22.82 -8.83
N MET A 91 20.56 22.18 -8.08
CA MET A 91 19.92 20.92 -8.51
C MET A 91 19.15 21.11 -9.82
N ALA A 92 18.33 22.15 -9.92
CA ALA A 92 17.56 22.44 -11.13
C ALA A 92 18.49 22.72 -12.34
N SER A 93 19.58 23.46 -12.14
CA SER A 93 20.58 23.70 -13.19
C SER A 93 21.25 22.40 -13.64
N ALA A 94 21.72 21.59 -12.70
CA ALA A 94 22.35 20.31 -13.01
C ALA A 94 21.41 19.36 -13.79
N LEU A 95 20.14 19.27 -13.40
CA LEU A 95 19.16 18.45 -14.11
C LEU A 95 18.82 19.00 -15.50
N THR A 96 18.85 20.31 -15.69
CA THR A 96 18.59 20.94 -17.00
C THR A 96 19.63 20.50 -18.04
N GLU A 97 20.87 20.22 -17.64
CA GLU A 97 21.92 19.73 -18.54
C GLU A 97 21.64 18.32 -19.08
N PHE A 98 20.83 17.53 -18.39
CA PHE A 98 20.45 16.17 -18.75
C PHE A 98 19.02 16.04 -19.30
N SER A 99 18.25 17.12 -19.24
CA SER A 99 16.86 17.16 -19.71
C SER A 99 16.76 17.99 -20.98
N GLU A 100 15.83 17.62 -21.86
CA GLU A 100 15.49 18.44 -23.05
C GLU A 100 14.72 19.73 -22.70
N LYS A 101 14.37 19.91 -21.42
CA LYS A 101 13.54 21.02 -20.93
C LYS A 101 14.22 21.77 -19.79
N LEU A 102 13.97 23.07 -19.71
CA LEU A 102 14.41 23.88 -18.58
C LEU A 102 13.71 23.41 -17.29
N ILE A 103 14.46 22.91 -16.33
CA ILE A 103 13.95 22.48 -15.04
C ILE A 103 13.97 23.66 -14.06
N LYS A 104 12.80 23.97 -13.48
CA LYS A 104 12.69 25.00 -12.46
C LYS A 104 12.73 24.39 -11.06
N LYS A 105 13.34 25.13 -10.10
CA LYS A 105 13.50 24.67 -8.70
C LYS A 105 12.20 24.23 -8.01
N ASN A 106 11.06 24.83 -8.36
CA ASN A 106 9.75 24.48 -7.82
C ASN A 106 9.05 23.34 -8.57
N GLN A 107 9.65 22.82 -9.64
CA GLN A 107 9.14 21.73 -10.47
C GLN A 107 9.96 20.43 -10.31
N LEU A 108 10.96 20.43 -9.42
CA LEU A 108 11.74 19.23 -9.13
C LEU A 108 10.83 18.07 -8.73
N SER A 109 10.96 16.93 -9.42
CA SER A 109 10.18 15.71 -9.14
C SER A 109 11.15 14.54 -8.99
N LEU A 110 11.77 14.44 -7.80
CA LEU A 110 12.72 13.38 -7.47
C LEU A 110 12.01 12.27 -6.72
N SER A 111 12.38 11.05 -7.02
CA SER A 111 11.92 9.85 -6.31
C SER A 111 13.11 8.99 -5.89
N ASN A 112 12.90 8.06 -4.94
CA ASN A 112 13.93 7.14 -4.45
C ASN A 112 15.23 7.84 -4.02
N VAL A 113 15.09 8.96 -3.31
CA VAL A 113 16.26 9.73 -2.85
C VAL A 113 16.92 9.04 -1.69
N GLU A 114 18.20 8.68 -1.84
CA GLU A 114 19.02 7.98 -0.86
C GLU A 114 20.40 8.61 -0.72
N LYS A 115 21.00 8.49 0.46
CA LYS A 115 22.41 8.82 0.66
C LYS A 115 23.30 7.73 0.07
N ARG A 116 24.33 8.13 -0.67
CA ARG A 116 25.33 7.22 -1.22
C ARG A 116 26.74 7.63 -0.79
N GLY A 117 27.25 6.98 0.22
CA GLY A 117 28.53 7.32 0.83
C GLY A 117 28.55 8.75 1.41
N LYS A 118 29.71 9.35 1.54
CA LYS A 118 29.86 10.70 2.09
C LYS A 118 29.62 11.77 1.03
N GLY A 119 28.56 12.57 1.20
CA GLY A 119 28.30 13.76 0.39
C GLY A 119 27.70 13.53 -0.99
N ASN A 120 27.16 12.35 -1.28
CA ASN A 120 26.41 12.09 -2.50
C ASN A 120 24.96 11.72 -2.20
N LEU A 121 24.07 12.07 -3.15
CA LEU A 121 22.68 11.61 -3.18
C LEU A 121 22.45 10.80 -4.44
N GLU A 122 21.79 9.66 -4.29
CA GLU A 122 21.23 8.88 -5.39
C GLU A 122 19.74 9.16 -5.47
N PHE A 123 19.18 9.33 -6.67
CA PHE A 123 17.76 9.57 -6.87
C PHE A 123 17.33 9.23 -8.30
N ARG A 124 16.01 9.13 -8.51
CA ARG A 124 15.42 9.03 -9.85
C ARG A 124 14.77 10.34 -10.27
N PHE A 125 14.98 10.67 -11.54
CA PHE A 125 14.34 11.78 -12.23
C PHE A 125 14.04 11.36 -13.68
N GLU A 126 12.80 11.57 -14.16
CA GLU A 126 12.35 11.18 -15.52
C GLU A 126 12.77 9.74 -15.90
N ASP A 127 12.44 8.77 -15.06
CA ASP A 127 12.73 7.33 -15.25
C ASP A 127 14.21 6.93 -15.29
N LYS A 128 15.14 7.86 -15.08
CA LYS A 128 16.57 7.59 -15.01
C LYS A 128 17.09 7.76 -13.58
N SER A 129 18.12 6.99 -13.25
CA SER A 129 18.80 7.05 -11.96
C SER A 129 20.06 7.89 -12.04
N TYR A 130 20.27 8.76 -11.06
CA TYR A 130 21.39 9.70 -11.01
C TYR A 130 22.08 9.67 -9.65
N VAL A 131 23.37 9.98 -9.65
CA VAL A 131 24.14 10.30 -8.44
C VAL A 131 24.60 11.74 -8.52
N LEU A 132 24.26 12.54 -7.52
CA LEU A 132 24.66 13.92 -7.34
C LEU A 132 25.75 14.03 -6.28
N ASN A 133 26.85 14.70 -6.59
CA ASN A 133 27.79 15.16 -5.58
C ASN A 133 27.29 16.48 -4.96
N LEU A 134 26.97 16.48 -3.67
CA LEU A 134 26.38 17.65 -2.98
C LEU A 134 27.34 18.85 -2.85
N LYS A 135 28.65 18.66 -3.03
CA LYS A 135 29.64 19.73 -2.97
C LYS A 135 29.82 20.42 -4.32
N SER A 136 30.04 19.65 -5.38
CA SER A 136 30.29 20.16 -6.75
C SER A 136 29.00 20.35 -7.56
N TYR A 137 27.90 19.71 -7.17
CA TYR A 137 26.65 19.58 -7.94
C TYR A 137 26.85 18.89 -9.29
N GLN A 138 27.91 18.13 -9.43
CA GLN A 138 28.13 17.27 -10.59
C GLN A 138 27.15 16.09 -10.52
N LEU A 139 26.44 15.88 -11.62
CA LEU A 139 25.44 14.82 -11.77
C LEU A 139 26.04 13.73 -12.67
N THR A 140 25.87 12.48 -12.27
CA THR A 140 26.29 11.30 -13.04
C THR A 140 25.11 10.40 -13.28
N LEU A 141 24.82 10.10 -14.55
CA LEU A 141 23.82 9.11 -14.93
C LEU A 141 24.30 7.72 -14.50
N GLN A 142 23.41 6.96 -13.84
CA GLN A 142 23.66 5.56 -13.52
C GLN A 142 23.07 4.67 -14.60
N GLU A 143 23.86 3.74 -15.10
CA GLU A 143 23.33 2.66 -15.92
C GLU A 143 22.39 1.81 -15.07
N GLU A 144 21.13 1.71 -15.44
CA GLU A 144 20.22 0.80 -14.80
C GLU A 144 20.64 -0.63 -15.16
N LYS A 145 21.00 -1.41 -14.16
CA LYS A 145 21.11 -2.86 -14.37
C LYS A 145 19.74 -3.36 -14.84
N PRO A 146 19.68 -4.20 -15.89
CA PRO A 146 18.43 -4.83 -16.29
C PRO A 146 17.76 -5.40 -15.04
N LYS A 147 16.52 -5.02 -14.79
CA LYS A 147 15.73 -5.67 -13.75
C LYS A 147 15.60 -7.12 -14.19
N GLU A 148 16.15 -8.05 -13.42
CA GLU A 148 15.81 -9.46 -13.58
C GLU A 148 14.28 -9.56 -13.57
N GLU A 149 13.70 -10.17 -14.58
CA GLU A 149 12.27 -10.47 -14.60
C GLU A 149 11.98 -11.37 -13.40
N GLN A 150 11.42 -10.77 -12.36
CA GLN A 150 11.05 -11.52 -11.17
C GLN A 150 9.72 -12.21 -11.42
N ASN A 151 9.69 -13.51 -11.24
CA ASN A 151 8.43 -14.25 -11.22
C ASN A 151 7.54 -13.69 -10.09
N PRO A 152 6.36 -13.11 -10.38
CA PRO A 152 5.50 -12.52 -9.34
C PRO A 152 4.91 -13.54 -8.37
N PHE A 153 5.13 -14.82 -8.62
CA PHE A 153 4.66 -15.95 -7.80
C PHE A 153 5.79 -16.64 -7.03
N GLU A 154 6.94 -15.98 -6.97
CA GLU A 154 8.12 -16.46 -6.26
C GLU A 154 8.76 -15.30 -5.48
N ALA A 155 9.39 -15.61 -4.35
CA ALA A 155 10.17 -14.66 -3.60
C ALA A 155 11.51 -15.25 -3.20
N LYS A 156 12.60 -14.66 -3.70
CA LYS A 156 13.97 -15.02 -3.35
C LYS A 156 14.33 -14.48 -1.97
N SER A 157 14.98 -15.28 -1.15
CA SER A 157 15.50 -14.83 0.14
C SER A 157 16.58 -13.75 -0.04
N PRO A 158 16.75 -12.82 0.93
CA PRO A 158 17.77 -11.77 0.87
C PRO A 158 19.19 -12.27 0.70
N ASP A 159 19.54 -13.44 1.28
CA ASP A 159 20.86 -14.08 1.13
C ASP A 159 21.03 -14.83 -0.20
N GLY A 160 19.96 -14.92 -1.00
CA GLY A 160 19.96 -15.56 -2.31
C GLY A 160 19.98 -17.08 -2.29
N LYS A 161 19.78 -17.76 -1.14
CA LYS A 161 19.86 -19.20 -1.03
C LYS A 161 18.54 -19.94 -1.25
N TRP A 162 17.42 -19.26 -1.07
CA TRP A 162 16.10 -19.84 -1.11
C TRP A 162 15.14 -19.11 -2.05
N ILE A 163 14.19 -19.85 -2.61
CA ILE A 163 13.03 -19.32 -3.31
C ILE A 163 11.78 -19.86 -2.60
N ALA A 164 10.91 -18.96 -2.13
CA ALA A 164 9.59 -19.31 -1.62
C ALA A 164 8.56 -19.23 -2.76
N TYR A 165 7.62 -20.17 -2.81
CA TYR A 165 6.54 -20.22 -3.80
C TYR A 165 5.37 -21.06 -3.27
N THR A 166 4.26 -21.08 -4.00
CA THR A 166 3.09 -21.89 -3.64
C THR A 166 2.82 -22.99 -4.67
N LYS A 167 2.47 -24.16 -4.15
CA LYS A 167 2.00 -25.31 -4.94
C LYS A 167 0.85 -25.98 -4.20
N ASP A 168 -0.23 -26.29 -4.91
CA ASP A 168 -1.43 -26.91 -4.34
C ASP A 168 -1.90 -26.21 -3.06
N TYR A 169 -1.98 -24.88 -3.10
CA TYR A 169 -2.39 -23.99 -2.00
C TYR A 169 -1.46 -23.97 -0.78
N ASN A 170 -0.35 -24.69 -0.81
CA ASN A 170 0.64 -24.77 0.26
C ASN A 170 1.89 -23.97 -0.04
N LEU A 171 2.57 -23.51 1.02
CA LEU A 171 3.85 -22.81 0.96
C LEU A 171 4.99 -23.81 0.89
N PHE A 172 5.90 -23.56 -0.04
CA PHE A 172 7.14 -24.30 -0.25
C PHE A 172 8.33 -23.35 -0.26
N ILE A 173 9.50 -23.88 0.08
CA ILE A 173 10.79 -23.26 -0.20
C ILE A 173 11.68 -24.23 -0.98
N LYS A 174 12.50 -23.67 -1.87
CA LYS A 174 13.45 -24.41 -2.69
C LYS A 174 14.85 -23.85 -2.49
N SER A 175 15.81 -24.72 -2.21
CA SER A 175 17.23 -24.34 -2.19
C SER A 175 17.72 -24.07 -3.60
N ILE A 176 18.34 -22.89 -3.82
CA ILE A 176 18.88 -22.52 -5.13
C ILE A 176 20.10 -23.36 -5.48
N GLU A 177 20.94 -23.71 -4.50
CA GLU A 177 22.15 -24.51 -4.70
C GLU A 177 21.83 -25.98 -5.03
N SER A 178 21.00 -26.63 -4.20
CA SER A 178 20.73 -28.07 -4.30
C SER A 178 19.49 -28.43 -5.09
N ASN A 179 18.66 -27.44 -5.50
CA ASN A 179 17.33 -27.63 -6.09
C ASN A 179 16.34 -28.42 -5.20
N LYS A 180 16.70 -28.71 -3.95
CA LYS A 180 15.84 -29.46 -3.03
C LYS A 180 14.67 -28.61 -2.56
N GLU A 181 13.46 -29.18 -2.65
CA GLU A 181 12.22 -28.56 -2.20
C GLU A 181 11.85 -29.02 -0.79
N PHE A 182 11.26 -28.11 -0.02
CA PHE A 182 10.72 -28.38 1.31
C PHE A 182 9.33 -27.76 1.41
N GLN A 183 8.38 -28.58 1.81
CA GLN A 183 7.02 -28.14 2.10
C GLN A 183 6.97 -27.57 3.51
N LEU A 184 6.46 -26.33 3.65
CA LEU A 184 6.35 -25.65 4.94
C LEU A 184 4.93 -25.77 5.54
N SER A 185 3.90 -25.86 4.70
CA SER A 185 2.50 -26.04 5.12
C SER A 185 1.87 -27.24 4.43
N THR A 186 0.89 -27.91 5.08
CA THR A 186 0.28 -29.15 4.58
C THR A 186 -1.24 -29.11 4.53
N GLU A 187 -1.87 -28.06 5.10
CA GLU A 187 -3.33 -27.96 5.23
C GLU A 187 -3.98 -27.16 4.10
N GLY A 188 -3.17 -26.72 3.10
CA GLY A 188 -3.64 -25.90 2.00
C GLY A 188 -4.61 -26.65 1.10
N GLU A 189 -5.76 -26.03 0.85
CA GLU A 189 -6.80 -26.51 -0.04
C GLU A 189 -7.49 -25.33 -0.73
N ARG A 190 -8.36 -25.59 -1.67
CA ARG A 190 -9.15 -24.54 -2.30
C ARG A 190 -10.02 -23.79 -1.27
N GLY A 191 -9.78 -22.50 -1.16
CA GLY A 191 -10.46 -21.64 -0.18
C GLY A 191 -9.75 -21.56 1.16
N TYR A 192 -8.68 -22.36 1.40
CA TYR A 192 -7.78 -22.25 2.54
C TYR A 192 -6.33 -22.23 2.01
N GLU A 193 -5.87 -21.04 1.68
CA GLU A 193 -4.72 -20.86 0.82
C GLU A 193 -3.59 -20.15 1.54
N TYR A 194 -2.41 -20.75 1.56
CA TYR A 194 -1.21 -20.18 2.17
C TYR A 194 -0.50 -19.21 1.24
N ALA A 195 0.26 -18.30 1.83
CA ALA A 195 1.15 -17.34 1.17
C ALA A 195 0.46 -16.55 0.04
N THR A 196 -0.73 -16.08 0.32
CA THR A 196 -1.53 -15.30 -0.62
C THR A 196 -2.19 -14.12 0.08
N TRP A 197 -2.85 -13.26 -0.71
CA TRP A 197 -3.67 -12.19 -0.19
C TRP A 197 -4.99 -12.09 -0.97
N TYR A 198 -5.96 -11.43 -0.40
CA TYR A 198 -7.27 -11.24 -0.98
C TYR A 198 -7.43 -9.82 -1.52
N GLY A 199 -7.80 -9.70 -2.79
CA GLY A 199 -8.14 -8.42 -3.42
C GLY A 199 -9.65 -8.17 -3.39
N TRP A 200 -10.06 -7.02 -2.92
CA TRP A 200 -11.47 -6.60 -2.87
C TRP A 200 -12.20 -6.65 -4.20
N TYR A 201 -11.45 -6.54 -5.28
CA TYR A 201 -11.96 -6.51 -6.64
C TYR A 201 -11.66 -7.79 -7.40
N ASP A 202 -11.23 -8.86 -6.73
CA ASP A 202 -10.97 -10.14 -7.37
C ASP A 202 -12.28 -10.75 -7.85
N LYS A 203 -12.54 -10.58 -9.14
CA LYS A 203 -13.74 -11.12 -9.79
C LYS A 203 -13.53 -12.59 -10.10
N ILE A 204 -14.55 -13.38 -9.81
CA ILE A 204 -14.64 -14.81 -10.11
C ILE A 204 -15.69 -14.94 -11.21
N GLU A 205 -15.37 -15.60 -12.31
CA GLU A 205 -16.32 -15.86 -13.39
C GLU A 205 -17.31 -16.94 -12.96
N GLY A 206 -18.57 -16.59 -12.99
CA GLY A 206 -19.63 -17.45 -12.46
C GLY A 206 -19.55 -17.56 -10.93
N GLU A 207 -20.12 -18.62 -10.39
CA GLU A 207 -20.12 -18.88 -8.95
C GLU A 207 -18.85 -19.61 -8.50
N ASN A 208 -18.35 -20.52 -9.32
CA ASN A 208 -17.30 -21.48 -8.97
C ASN A 208 -15.98 -21.27 -9.75
N GLY A 209 -15.81 -20.11 -10.37
CA GLY A 209 -14.58 -19.77 -11.07
C GLY A 209 -13.37 -19.69 -10.15
N LYS A 210 -12.20 -19.55 -10.74
CA LYS A 210 -10.94 -19.37 -10.00
C LYS A 210 -10.73 -17.91 -9.66
N ARG A 211 -10.22 -17.65 -8.45
CA ARG A 211 -9.65 -16.34 -8.10
C ARG A 211 -8.38 -16.06 -8.92
N PRO A 212 -8.04 -14.79 -9.16
CA PRO A 212 -6.71 -14.44 -9.63
C PRO A 212 -5.64 -15.01 -8.70
N LYS A 213 -4.58 -15.60 -9.29
CA LYS A 213 -3.44 -16.11 -8.53
C LYS A 213 -2.72 -14.93 -7.86
N ARG A 214 -2.46 -15.07 -6.58
CA ARG A 214 -1.74 -14.11 -5.75
C ARG A 214 -0.65 -14.82 -4.99
N PHE A 215 0.44 -14.12 -4.68
CA PHE A 215 1.51 -14.64 -3.87
C PHE A 215 2.06 -13.53 -2.97
N PHE A 216 2.31 -13.86 -1.71
CA PHE A 216 2.80 -12.90 -0.74
C PHE A 216 3.61 -13.59 0.36
N VAL A 217 4.87 -13.24 0.47
CA VAL A 217 5.74 -13.59 1.60
C VAL A 217 6.65 -12.40 1.93
N ASN A 218 6.92 -12.21 3.21
CA ASN A 218 7.94 -11.29 3.71
C ASN A 218 9.07 -12.10 4.30
N TRP A 219 10.25 -11.99 3.73
CA TRP A 219 11.48 -12.55 4.28
C TRP A 219 12.06 -11.63 5.35
N SER A 220 12.57 -12.21 6.43
CA SER A 220 13.46 -11.49 7.33
C SER A 220 14.78 -11.16 6.64
N LYS A 221 15.48 -10.10 7.08
CA LYS A 221 16.74 -9.65 6.46
C LYS A 221 17.86 -10.68 6.56
N ASP A 222 17.85 -11.51 7.61
CA ASP A 222 18.76 -12.60 7.82
C ASP A 222 18.35 -13.90 7.08
N SER A 223 17.24 -13.87 6.33
CA SER A 223 16.70 -15.01 5.57
C SER A 223 16.26 -16.21 6.40
N ASN A 224 16.18 -16.09 7.72
CA ASN A 224 15.83 -17.19 8.62
C ASN A 224 14.34 -17.34 8.87
N TRP A 225 13.54 -16.32 8.47
CA TRP A 225 12.12 -16.28 8.75
C TRP A 225 11.30 -15.86 7.52
N ILE A 226 10.14 -16.47 7.41
CA ILE A 226 9.07 -16.03 6.50
C ILE A 226 7.87 -15.62 7.35
N ALA A 227 7.32 -14.44 7.07
CA ALA A 227 6.01 -14.00 7.52
C ALA A 227 5.06 -13.94 6.33
N THR A 228 3.90 -14.54 6.44
CA THR A 228 2.87 -14.55 5.40
C THR A 228 1.47 -14.73 6.00
N ASN A 229 0.48 -14.99 5.16
CA ASN A 229 -0.91 -15.17 5.57
C ASN A 229 -1.50 -16.48 5.05
N ILE A 230 -2.50 -16.98 5.76
CA ILE A 230 -3.53 -17.88 5.25
C ILE A 230 -4.76 -17.03 4.91
N ILE A 231 -5.33 -17.27 3.74
CA ILE A 231 -6.65 -16.72 3.35
C ILE A 231 -7.66 -17.85 3.41
N ASP A 232 -8.69 -17.67 4.24
CA ASP A 232 -9.80 -18.62 4.36
C ASP A 232 -11.09 -18.00 3.81
N THR A 233 -11.58 -18.57 2.70
CA THR A 233 -12.81 -18.16 2.03
C THR A 233 -13.91 -19.21 2.14
N ARG A 234 -13.70 -20.33 2.84
CA ARG A 234 -14.61 -21.49 2.84
C ARG A 234 -16.00 -21.15 3.39
N ASN A 235 -16.03 -20.28 4.38
CA ASN A 235 -17.29 -19.83 5.00
C ASN A 235 -17.68 -18.41 4.58
N ALA A 236 -16.96 -17.79 3.64
CA ALA A 236 -17.25 -16.43 3.22
C ALA A 236 -18.36 -16.38 2.18
N GLU A 237 -19.33 -15.50 2.39
CA GLU A 237 -20.39 -15.25 1.42
C GLU A 237 -19.89 -14.44 0.22
N LYS A 238 -20.53 -14.66 -0.92
CA LYS A 238 -20.23 -13.94 -2.16
C LYS A 238 -21.34 -12.95 -2.48
N MET A 239 -20.92 -11.86 -3.11
CA MET A 239 -21.81 -10.99 -3.85
C MET A 239 -21.77 -11.35 -5.34
N TYR A 240 -22.86 -11.09 -6.04
CA TYR A 240 -23.03 -11.42 -7.45
C TYR A 240 -23.32 -10.15 -8.25
N MET A 241 -22.80 -10.10 -9.46
CA MET A 241 -23.02 -9.01 -10.39
C MET A 241 -23.20 -9.58 -11.80
N LEU A 242 -24.12 -9.02 -12.55
CA LEU A 242 -24.24 -9.28 -13.99
C LEU A 242 -23.48 -8.20 -14.76
N ASP A 243 -22.51 -8.63 -15.54
CA ASP A 243 -21.76 -7.74 -16.42
C ASP A 243 -22.42 -7.73 -17.80
N HIS A 244 -23.05 -6.59 -18.13
CA HIS A 244 -23.69 -6.34 -19.41
C HIS A 244 -22.80 -5.59 -20.40
N SER A 245 -21.60 -5.18 -19.99
CA SER A 245 -20.69 -4.32 -20.78
C SER A 245 -19.81 -5.11 -21.76
N ILE A 246 -20.20 -6.31 -22.14
CA ILE A 246 -19.41 -7.19 -23.02
C ILE A 246 -19.96 -7.08 -24.44
N ASP A 247 -19.28 -6.34 -25.29
CA ASP A 247 -19.71 -6.04 -26.67
C ASP A 247 -19.94 -7.28 -27.57
N SER A 248 -19.25 -8.38 -27.22
CA SER A 248 -19.36 -9.64 -28.03
C SER A 248 -20.40 -10.62 -27.51
N LEU A 249 -21.09 -10.33 -26.42
CA LEU A 249 -22.05 -11.24 -25.79
C LEU A 249 -23.47 -10.65 -25.80
N TYR A 250 -24.45 -11.40 -26.33
CA TYR A 250 -25.87 -11.05 -26.20
C TYR A 250 -26.46 -11.32 -24.82
N LYS A 251 -25.73 -12.04 -23.96
CA LYS A 251 -26.15 -12.38 -22.59
C LYS A 251 -25.16 -11.82 -21.59
N PRO A 252 -25.62 -11.36 -20.44
CA PRO A 252 -24.73 -10.88 -19.39
C PRO A 252 -23.87 -12.02 -18.84
N LYS A 253 -22.67 -11.67 -18.41
CA LYS A 253 -21.74 -12.56 -17.72
C LYS A 253 -21.98 -12.48 -16.22
N LEU A 254 -22.16 -13.63 -15.57
CA LEU A 254 -22.22 -13.67 -14.11
C LEU A 254 -20.81 -13.54 -13.53
N LEU A 255 -20.64 -12.57 -12.65
CA LEU A 255 -19.44 -12.40 -11.85
C LEU A 255 -19.79 -12.57 -10.38
N SER A 256 -18.92 -13.22 -9.63
CA SER A 256 -19.01 -13.31 -8.17
C SER A 256 -17.73 -12.78 -7.54
N TYR A 257 -17.80 -12.35 -6.28
CA TYR A 257 -16.66 -11.87 -5.51
C TYR A 257 -16.98 -11.89 -4.02
N TYR A 258 -15.95 -12.09 -3.21
CA TYR A 258 -16.11 -12.04 -1.76
C TYR A 258 -16.05 -10.59 -1.28
N ARG A 259 -17.17 -10.08 -0.82
CA ARG A 259 -17.27 -8.75 -0.23
C ARG A 259 -18.27 -8.76 0.91
N GLY A 260 -17.77 -8.50 2.11
CA GLY A 260 -18.64 -8.38 3.27
C GLY A 260 -19.45 -7.09 3.24
N SER A 261 -20.68 -7.18 3.70
CA SER A 261 -21.56 -6.03 3.98
C SER A 261 -21.46 -5.64 5.46
N PRO A 262 -21.87 -4.42 5.83
CA PRO A 262 -21.96 -4.04 7.24
C PRO A 262 -22.85 -5.04 8.02
N GLY A 263 -22.30 -5.60 9.11
CA GLY A 263 -23.01 -6.60 9.92
C GLY A 263 -22.71 -8.06 9.57
N ASP A 264 -22.10 -8.37 8.41
CA ASP A 264 -21.77 -9.75 8.05
C ASP A 264 -20.79 -10.37 9.05
N THR A 265 -21.05 -11.62 9.40
CA THR A 265 -20.18 -12.45 10.24
C THR A 265 -19.36 -13.45 9.42
N THR A 266 -19.82 -13.75 8.20
CA THR A 266 -19.24 -14.72 7.27
C THR A 266 -18.38 -14.01 6.22
N MET A 267 -17.16 -13.64 6.59
CA MET A 267 -16.23 -12.89 5.77
C MET A 267 -15.00 -13.71 5.44
N VAL A 268 -14.24 -13.26 4.44
CA VAL A 268 -12.89 -13.78 4.19
C VAL A 268 -12.03 -13.53 5.41
N MET A 269 -11.45 -14.60 5.96
CA MET A 269 -10.55 -14.53 7.11
C MET A 269 -9.11 -14.53 6.67
N VAL A 270 -8.28 -13.82 7.44
CA VAL A 270 -6.84 -13.66 7.19
C VAL A 270 -6.09 -14.00 8.46
N THR A 271 -5.25 -15.03 8.41
CA THR A 271 -4.45 -15.46 9.56
C THR A 271 -2.97 -15.25 9.25
N PRO A 272 -2.24 -14.44 10.03
CA PRO A 272 -0.79 -14.32 9.89
C PRO A 272 -0.11 -15.63 10.33
N VAL A 273 0.89 -16.07 9.55
CA VAL A 273 1.66 -17.27 9.84
C VAL A 273 3.15 -17.05 9.65
N PHE A 274 3.96 -17.73 10.45
CA PHE A 274 5.40 -17.54 10.51
C PHE A 274 6.11 -18.86 10.41
N TYR A 275 7.18 -18.91 9.62
CA TYR A 275 7.99 -20.11 9.43
C TYR A 275 9.45 -19.84 9.74
N ASN A 276 10.06 -20.69 10.54
CA ASN A 276 11.51 -20.73 10.72
C ASN A 276 12.13 -21.57 9.60
N ILE A 277 13.10 -21.01 8.87
CA ILE A 277 13.68 -21.66 7.68
C ILE A 277 14.68 -22.76 8.04
N GLU A 278 15.37 -22.65 9.18
CA GLU A 278 16.28 -23.67 9.64
C GLU A 278 15.52 -24.94 10.05
N THR A 279 14.53 -24.78 10.93
CA THR A 279 13.71 -25.92 11.43
C THR A 279 12.61 -26.34 10.46
N LYS A 280 12.24 -25.50 9.48
CA LYS A 280 11.12 -25.68 8.53
C LYS A 280 9.76 -25.86 9.22
N LYS A 281 9.61 -25.25 10.38
CA LYS A 281 8.39 -25.34 11.19
C LYS A 281 7.68 -24.00 11.29
N GLU A 282 6.37 -24.08 11.38
CA GLU A 282 5.52 -22.96 11.75
C GLU A 282 5.74 -22.58 13.21
N VAL A 283 5.78 -21.27 13.48
CA VAL A 283 5.81 -20.73 14.83
C VAL A 283 4.49 -20.04 15.12
N LYS A 284 3.80 -20.52 16.14
CA LYS A 284 2.51 -19.98 16.58
C LYS A 284 2.72 -18.69 17.40
N THR A 285 1.83 -17.75 17.21
CA THR A 285 1.75 -16.49 17.97
C THR A 285 0.34 -16.31 18.51
N SER A 286 0.15 -15.37 19.43
CA SER A 286 -1.17 -15.00 19.93
C SER A 286 -1.86 -13.92 19.08
N LEU A 287 -1.41 -13.70 17.86
CA LEU A 287 -2.05 -12.74 16.96
C LEU A 287 -3.45 -13.21 16.57
N PRO A 288 -4.41 -12.27 16.53
CA PRO A 288 -5.78 -12.64 16.17
C PRO A 288 -5.87 -12.99 14.69
N MET A 289 -6.82 -13.85 14.36
CA MET A 289 -7.32 -13.99 13.01
C MET A 289 -8.14 -12.74 12.69
N GLY A 290 -7.79 -12.05 11.62
CA GLY A 290 -8.51 -10.87 11.13
C GLY A 290 -9.46 -11.20 9.99
N THR A 291 -10.21 -10.21 9.56
CA THR A 291 -10.93 -10.25 8.29
C THR A 291 -10.10 -9.56 7.21
N HIS A 292 -10.48 -9.67 5.95
CA HIS A 292 -9.82 -8.95 4.87
C HIS A 292 -9.88 -7.41 4.99
N VAL A 293 -10.76 -6.86 5.85
CA VAL A 293 -10.84 -5.41 6.14
C VAL A 293 -10.09 -5.01 7.39
N ASN A 294 -9.80 -5.96 8.28
CA ASN A 294 -9.11 -5.78 9.55
C ASN A 294 -8.04 -6.87 9.71
N SER A 295 -7.21 -7.06 8.71
CA SER A 295 -6.08 -8.00 8.81
C SER A 295 -4.96 -7.41 9.66
N VAL A 296 -4.18 -8.30 10.26
CA VAL A 296 -2.97 -7.91 10.98
C VAL A 296 -1.91 -7.45 9.98
N SER A 297 -1.41 -6.25 10.16
CA SER A 297 -0.25 -5.72 9.44
C SER A 297 1.03 -6.19 10.14
N ILE A 298 1.95 -6.80 9.41
CA ILE A 298 3.22 -7.31 9.95
C ILE A 298 4.38 -6.55 9.35
N GLU A 299 5.19 -5.93 10.19
CA GLU A 299 6.48 -5.38 9.82
C GLU A 299 7.61 -6.24 10.41
N VAL A 300 8.44 -6.80 9.52
CA VAL A 300 9.63 -7.58 9.92
C VAL A 300 10.74 -6.60 10.29
N MET A 301 11.20 -6.65 11.54
CA MET A 301 12.23 -5.76 12.07
C MET A 301 13.64 -6.10 11.53
N LYS A 302 14.61 -5.24 11.85
CA LYS A 302 16.02 -5.49 11.50
C LYS A 302 16.62 -6.64 12.30
N GLN A 303 16.20 -6.78 13.55
CA GLN A 303 16.66 -7.83 14.45
C GLN A 303 16.07 -9.19 14.00
N PRO A 304 16.88 -10.23 13.91
CA PRO A 304 16.42 -11.54 13.50
C PRO A 304 15.26 -12.06 14.34
N GLY A 305 14.18 -12.46 13.68
CA GLY A 305 13.00 -13.04 14.33
C GLY A 305 12.14 -12.06 15.10
N GLU A 306 12.36 -10.76 14.99
CA GLU A 306 11.52 -9.74 15.62
C GLU A 306 10.54 -9.10 14.64
N LEU A 307 9.31 -8.90 15.10
CA LEU A 307 8.20 -8.36 14.34
C LEU A 307 7.49 -7.27 15.11
N LEU A 308 6.93 -6.31 14.37
CA LEU A 308 5.85 -5.45 14.84
C LEU A 308 4.56 -5.88 14.17
N ALA A 309 3.53 -6.10 14.96
CA ALA A 309 2.19 -6.42 14.49
C ALA A 309 1.24 -5.29 14.89
N GLU A 310 0.55 -4.72 13.90
CA GLU A 310 -0.47 -3.69 14.09
C GLU A 310 -1.82 -4.25 13.63
N TYR A 311 -2.82 -4.12 14.45
CA TYR A 311 -4.18 -4.56 14.11
C TYR A 311 -5.24 -3.79 14.88
N SER A 312 -6.40 -3.63 14.25
CA SER A 312 -7.58 -3.08 14.87
C SER A 312 -8.67 -4.15 15.00
N GLU A 313 -9.45 -4.09 16.08
CA GLU A 313 -10.64 -4.91 16.21
C GLU A 313 -11.72 -4.46 15.21
N ARG A 314 -12.55 -5.40 14.79
CA ARG A 314 -13.71 -5.07 13.96
C ARG A 314 -14.59 -4.04 14.65
N GLY A 315 -14.93 -2.96 13.93
CA GLY A 315 -15.63 -1.79 14.47
C GLY A 315 -14.70 -0.65 14.88
N TYR A 316 -13.36 -0.83 14.72
CA TYR A 316 -12.34 0.22 14.91
C TYR A 316 -12.39 0.91 16.27
N LYS A 317 -12.75 0.18 17.34
CA LYS A 317 -12.80 0.70 18.70
C LYS A 317 -11.52 0.51 19.47
N LYS A 318 -10.64 -0.38 18.98
CA LYS A 318 -9.37 -0.72 19.59
C LYS A 318 -8.33 -0.90 18.50
N GLU A 319 -7.17 -0.30 18.71
CA GLU A 319 -5.97 -0.45 17.89
C GLU A 319 -4.86 -1.00 18.77
N VAL A 320 -4.11 -1.97 18.27
CA VAL A 320 -3.04 -2.62 19.04
C VAL A 320 -1.76 -2.62 18.23
N LEU A 321 -0.68 -2.14 18.85
CA LEU A 321 0.68 -2.35 18.37
C LEU A 321 1.38 -3.34 19.30
N LYS A 322 1.83 -4.47 18.74
CA LYS A 322 2.46 -5.56 19.48
C LYS A 322 3.85 -5.86 18.92
N HIS A 323 4.82 -6.00 19.80
CA HIS A 323 6.14 -6.54 19.50
C HIS A 323 6.17 -8.04 19.75
N ILE A 324 6.76 -8.81 18.83
CA ILE A 324 6.83 -10.26 18.89
C ILE A 324 8.26 -10.69 18.57
N ASN A 325 8.81 -11.55 19.42
CA ASN A 325 10.09 -12.23 19.17
C ASN A 325 9.83 -13.71 18.91
N LEU A 326 9.94 -14.11 17.65
CA LEU A 326 9.69 -15.49 17.19
C LEU A 326 10.74 -16.49 17.69
N ASN A 327 11.95 -16.03 18.08
CA ASN A 327 13.01 -16.92 18.56
C ASN A 327 12.72 -17.49 19.94
N ASN A 328 12.01 -16.74 20.78
CA ASN A 328 11.74 -17.14 22.17
C ASN A 328 10.25 -17.10 22.54
N GLY A 329 9.39 -16.74 21.58
CA GLY A 329 7.93 -16.65 21.77
C GLY A 329 7.47 -15.49 22.67
N LYS A 330 8.35 -14.51 22.98
CA LYS A 330 7.98 -13.36 23.82
C LYS A 330 7.15 -12.39 23.01
N GLU A 331 6.01 -12.01 23.56
CA GLU A 331 5.10 -11.03 22.98
C GLU A 331 4.81 -9.90 23.98
N GLN A 332 4.79 -8.67 23.50
CA GLN A 332 4.56 -7.49 24.31
C GLN A 332 3.67 -6.50 23.58
N ILE A 333 2.57 -6.08 24.20
CA ILE A 333 1.76 -4.95 23.72
C ILE A 333 2.54 -3.67 24.03
N LEU A 334 2.79 -2.87 23.00
CA LEU A 334 3.47 -1.59 23.10
C LEU A 334 2.47 -0.44 23.24
N ILE A 335 1.37 -0.52 22.49
CA ILE A 335 0.29 0.49 22.46
C ILE A 335 -1.04 -0.26 22.34
N GLU A 336 -2.01 0.21 23.10
CA GLU A 336 -3.40 -0.22 23.04
C GLU A 336 -4.35 0.95 23.22
#